data_0accb17763d687b7e88f01fb987398ee
#
_entry.id   0accb17763d687b7e88f01fb987398ee
#
_cell.length_a   1.000
_cell.length_b   1.000
_cell.length_c   1.000
_cell.angle_alpha   90.00
_cell.angle_beta   90.00
_cell.angle_gamma   90.00
#
_symmetry.space_group_name_H-M   'P 1'
#
loop_
_entity.id
_entity.type
_entity.pdbx_description
1 polymer ?
#
loop_
_entity_poly.entity_id
_entity_poly.type
_entity_poly.pdbx_seq_one_letter_code
_entity_poly.pdbx_strand_id
1 'polypeptide(L)'
;RKGVTLMLLWQEYKAQHPSGYQYSQFCQRYRDWRQKLDPVMRQHHRAGEKMFVDYAGISVAVNDPQSGQVHQAQIFVAVLGASNYTYAEATWSQSLPDWIASHSRAFSFFGGVAQILVPDNLKSGVSKACFYEPDINPTYLDMANYYDTVVIPARRRKAKDKAKVEVGVQIVERWILARLRNHQFFSLRQLNETIAKLLVELNNKDFQKLPGCRKQLFDSLDKPALKPLPVQPYSYAEWKIAGVNIDYHIEVKSHYYSVPHPLIGKKIDVRITENTIECFYKNKPVASHIRSYLKGRHTTLKEHMPKSHQQWAQWTPQRFTRWAAKIGPHTQRLIDTILA
;
A
#
# COMPACT_ATOMS: atom_id res chain seq x y z
N ARG A 1 -28.49 -13.32 20.02
CA ARG A 1 -28.76 -14.54 19.22
C ARG A 1 -29.00 -14.13 17.76
N LYS A 2 -28.53 -14.93 16.79
CA LYS A 2 -28.80 -14.66 15.37
C LYS A 2 -30.33 -14.76 15.12
N GLY A 3 -30.88 -13.78 14.37
CA GLY A 3 -32.28 -13.74 13.99
C GLY A 3 -33.25 -13.10 15.00
N VAL A 4 -32.81 -12.76 16.21
CA VAL A 4 -33.65 -12.06 17.19
C VAL A 4 -33.63 -10.55 16.91
N THR A 5 -34.80 -10.00 16.61
CA THR A 5 -35.00 -8.56 16.37
C THR A 5 -35.57 -7.86 17.61
N LEU A 6 -35.39 -6.53 17.71
CA LEU A 6 -36.02 -5.75 18.79
C LEU A 6 -37.55 -5.80 18.72
N MET A 7 -38.11 -5.96 17.54
CA MET A 7 -39.55 -6.11 17.35
C MET A 7 -40.03 -7.42 17.97
N LEU A 8 -39.32 -8.53 17.72
CA LEU A 8 -39.68 -9.83 18.33
C LEU A 8 -39.59 -9.75 19.85
N LEU A 9 -38.50 -9.21 20.41
CA LEU A 9 -38.36 -9.03 21.85
C LEU A 9 -39.45 -8.16 22.46
N TRP A 10 -39.87 -7.12 21.74
CA TRP A 10 -40.99 -6.28 22.17
C TRP A 10 -42.34 -7.00 22.12
N GLN A 11 -42.57 -7.81 21.08
CA GLN A 11 -43.79 -8.63 20.99
C GLN A 11 -43.89 -9.65 22.15
N GLU A 12 -42.77 -10.33 22.45
CA GLU A 12 -42.69 -11.24 23.61
C GLU A 12 -42.92 -10.51 24.94
N TYR A 13 -42.32 -9.32 25.10
CA TYR A 13 -42.54 -8.45 26.25
C TYR A 13 -44.00 -8.01 26.36
N LYS A 14 -44.63 -7.60 25.26
CA LYS A 14 -46.04 -7.17 25.23
C LYS A 14 -47.00 -8.30 25.53
N ALA A 15 -46.71 -9.52 25.12
CA ALA A 15 -47.51 -10.69 25.43
C ALA A 15 -47.54 -10.97 26.96
N GLN A 16 -46.44 -10.73 27.68
CA GLN A 16 -46.35 -10.89 29.13
C GLN A 16 -46.83 -9.64 29.89
N HIS A 17 -46.70 -8.45 29.28
CA HIS A 17 -47.06 -7.16 29.88
C HIS A 17 -47.92 -6.32 28.94
N PRO A 18 -49.24 -6.62 28.80
CA PRO A 18 -50.13 -5.92 27.87
C PRO A 18 -50.18 -4.40 28.06
N SER A 19 -50.09 -3.91 29.29
CA SER A 19 -50.03 -2.48 29.65
C SER A 19 -48.59 -1.88 29.61
N GLY A 20 -47.58 -2.69 29.27
CA GLY A 20 -46.18 -2.27 29.27
C GLY A 20 -45.83 -1.28 28.21
N TYR A 21 -44.54 -0.97 28.08
CA TYR A 21 -43.98 0.07 27.21
C TYR A 21 -44.37 -0.12 25.73
N GLN A 22 -44.63 0.99 25.06
CA GLN A 22 -44.76 1.02 23.60
C GLN A 22 -43.37 0.77 22.94
N TYR A 23 -43.36 0.36 21.68
CA TYR A 23 -42.18 -0.09 20.97
C TYR A 23 -40.99 0.91 21.05
N SER A 24 -41.26 2.18 20.84
CA SER A 24 -40.21 3.24 20.87
C SER A 24 -39.56 3.32 22.25
N GLN A 25 -40.36 3.33 23.31
CA GLN A 25 -39.88 3.40 24.70
C GLN A 25 -39.18 2.12 25.14
N PHE A 26 -39.69 0.95 24.70
CA PHE A 26 -39.01 -0.34 24.91
C PHE A 26 -37.60 -0.33 24.25
N CYS A 27 -37.51 0.11 22.97
CA CYS A 27 -36.25 0.20 22.28
C CYS A 27 -35.27 1.14 22.96
N GLN A 28 -35.75 2.29 23.49
CA GLN A 28 -34.92 3.24 24.22
C GLN A 28 -34.35 2.59 25.49
N ARG A 29 -35.20 2.01 26.32
CA ARG A 29 -34.78 1.34 27.55
C ARG A 29 -33.88 0.14 27.32
N TYR A 30 -34.12 -0.63 26.24
CA TYR A 30 -33.27 -1.75 25.86
C TYR A 30 -31.88 -1.26 25.45
N ARG A 31 -31.76 -0.14 24.71
CA ARG A 31 -30.46 0.49 24.34
C ARG A 31 -29.73 0.96 25.58
N ASP A 32 -30.42 1.66 26.51
CA ASP A 32 -29.84 2.19 27.74
C ASP A 32 -29.32 1.06 28.66
N TRP A 33 -30.08 -0.03 28.76
CA TRP A 33 -29.67 -1.23 29.47
C TRP A 33 -28.46 -1.90 28.81
N ARG A 34 -28.49 -2.07 27.49
CA ARG A 34 -27.41 -2.70 26.72
C ARG A 34 -26.11 -1.91 26.83
N GLN A 35 -26.17 -0.57 26.82
CA GLN A 35 -24.98 0.28 26.98
C GLN A 35 -24.31 0.10 28.34
N LYS A 36 -25.08 -0.23 29.38
CA LYS A 36 -24.56 -0.51 30.74
C LYS A 36 -23.86 -1.88 30.84
N LEU A 37 -24.24 -2.84 29.99
CA LEU A 37 -23.72 -4.21 30.00
C LEU A 37 -22.44 -4.42 29.18
N ASP A 38 -22.07 -3.46 28.35
CA ASP A 38 -20.89 -3.55 27.48
C ASP A 38 -19.83 -2.52 27.90
N PRO A 39 -19.12 -2.74 29.03
CA PRO A 39 -18.07 -1.83 29.46
C PRO A 39 -16.96 -1.81 28.39
N VAL A 40 -16.60 -0.62 27.92
CA VAL A 40 -15.54 -0.42 26.96
C VAL A 40 -14.28 -0.03 27.68
N MET A 41 -13.24 -0.85 27.61
CA MET A 41 -11.92 -0.51 28.15
C MET A 41 -11.32 0.63 27.32
N ARG A 42 -10.93 1.71 27.98
CA ARG A 42 -10.24 2.83 27.34
C ARG A 42 -8.87 2.35 26.87
N GLN A 43 -8.61 2.44 25.57
CA GLN A 43 -7.30 2.13 25.03
C GLN A 43 -6.37 3.34 25.17
N HIS A 44 -5.20 3.11 25.76
CA HIS A 44 -4.12 4.07 25.78
C HIS A 44 -3.21 3.83 24.59
N HIS A 45 -2.91 4.88 23.83
CA HIS A 45 -1.96 4.85 22.73
C HIS A 45 -0.69 5.57 23.15
N ARG A 46 0.45 4.90 23.01
CA ARG A 46 1.76 5.49 23.28
C ARG A 46 2.14 6.43 22.15
N ALA A 47 2.90 7.47 22.48
CA ALA A 47 3.41 8.43 21.51
C ALA A 47 4.31 7.73 20.48
N GLY A 48 4.16 8.09 19.20
CA GLY A 48 4.92 7.53 18.09
C GLY A 48 4.70 6.03 17.79
N GLU A 49 3.82 5.35 18.57
CA GLU A 49 3.65 3.90 18.44
C GLU A 49 2.81 3.55 17.21
N LYS A 50 1.61 4.10 17.04
CA LYS A 50 0.64 3.67 16.05
C LYS A 50 0.19 4.77 15.12
N MET A 51 0.19 4.48 13.83
CA MET A 51 -0.51 5.23 12.80
C MET A 51 -1.64 4.35 12.23
N PHE A 52 -2.86 4.82 12.36
CA PHE A 52 -4.06 4.19 11.83
C PHE A 52 -4.33 4.74 10.44
N VAL A 53 -4.62 3.88 9.47
CA VAL A 53 -4.83 4.25 8.07
C VAL A 53 -6.06 3.58 7.47
N ASP A 54 -6.82 4.34 6.69
CA ASP A 54 -8.01 3.86 5.99
C ASP A 54 -8.36 4.76 4.81
N TYR A 55 -9.30 4.34 3.98
CA TYR A 55 -9.99 5.21 3.03
C TYR A 55 -11.36 5.63 3.59
N ALA A 56 -11.73 6.89 3.39
CA ALA A 56 -13.09 7.34 3.68
C ALA A 56 -14.10 6.64 2.77
N GLY A 57 -15.28 6.34 3.31
CA GLY A 57 -16.36 5.73 2.54
C GLY A 57 -16.98 6.65 1.47
N ILE A 58 -16.69 7.95 1.55
CA ILE A 58 -17.20 8.98 0.64
C ILE A 58 -16.08 9.38 -0.33
N SER A 59 -16.38 9.39 -1.63
CA SER A 59 -15.53 9.93 -2.69
C SER A 59 -15.91 11.37 -3.04
N VAL A 60 -14.99 12.08 -3.69
CA VAL A 60 -15.21 13.46 -4.16
C VAL A 60 -15.13 13.50 -5.68
N ALA A 61 -16.12 14.12 -6.31
CA ALA A 61 -16.16 14.28 -7.75
C ALA A 61 -15.12 15.30 -8.24
N VAL A 62 -14.37 14.95 -9.27
CA VAL A 62 -13.43 15.81 -9.99
C VAL A 62 -13.81 15.77 -11.47
N ASN A 63 -14.11 16.92 -12.04
CA ASN A 63 -14.51 17.06 -13.43
C ASN A 63 -13.27 17.22 -14.31
N ASP A 64 -13.16 16.44 -15.37
CA ASP A 64 -12.16 16.67 -16.40
C ASP A 64 -12.61 17.82 -17.31
N PRO A 65 -11.88 18.94 -17.38
CA PRO A 65 -12.29 20.09 -18.18
C PRO A 65 -12.22 19.83 -19.69
N GLN A 66 -11.48 18.81 -20.15
CA GLN A 66 -11.33 18.51 -21.57
C GLN A 66 -12.37 17.52 -22.07
N SER A 67 -12.62 16.46 -21.32
CA SER A 67 -13.55 15.38 -21.72
C SER A 67 -14.96 15.55 -21.15
N GLY A 68 -15.14 16.41 -20.13
CA GLY A 68 -16.39 16.52 -19.36
C GLY A 68 -16.69 15.31 -18.47
N GLN A 69 -15.79 14.33 -18.39
CA GLN A 69 -15.96 13.16 -17.55
C GLN A 69 -15.79 13.49 -16.07
N VAL A 70 -16.59 12.82 -15.23
CA VAL A 70 -16.52 12.95 -13.78
C VAL A 70 -15.79 11.75 -13.20
N HIS A 71 -14.65 12.00 -12.57
CA HIS A 71 -13.88 10.98 -11.86
C HIS A 71 -14.12 11.06 -10.36
N GLN A 72 -14.26 9.92 -9.70
CA GLN A 72 -14.47 9.84 -8.25
C GLN A 72 -13.14 9.64 -7.53
N ALA A 73 -12.62 10.71 -6.93
CA ALA A 73 -11.40 10.65 -6.13
C ALA A 73 -11.67 9.98 -4.78
N GLN A 74 -10.78 9.08 -4.38
CA GLN A 74 -10.80 8.36 -3.11
C GLN A 74 -10.05 9.16 -2.06
N ILE A 75 -10.50 9.14 -0.81
CA ILE A 75 -9.89 9.96 0.26
C ILE A 75 -9.15 9.05 1.23
N PHE A 76 -7.83 9.12 1.18
CA PHE A 76 -6.95 8.46 2.14
C PHE A 76 -6.88 9.26 3.45
N VAL A 77 -6.92 8.57 4.58
CA VAL A 77 -6.86 9.16 5.93
C VAL A 77 -5.82 8.42 6.76
N ALA A 78 -4.93 9.17 7.41
CA ALA A 78 -3.99 8.65 8.40
C ALA A 78 -4.07 9.43 9.70
N VAL A 79 -4.10 8.72 10.84
CA VAL A 79 -4.28 9.33 12.16
C VAL A 79 -3.26 8.75 13.14
N LEU A 80 -2.50 9.61 13.84
CA LEU A 80 -1.62 9.18 14.91
C LEU A 80 -2.38 8.83 16.18
N GLY A 81 -1.96 7.78 16.86
CA GLY A 81 -2.68 7.19 17.98
C GLY A 81 -2.81 8.09 19.20
N ALA A 82 -1.72 8.76 19.61
CA ALA A 82 -1.69 9.54 20.84
C ALA A 82 -2.31 10.93 20.66
N SER A 83 -1.84 11.72 19.68
CA SER A 83 -2.27 13.10 19.44
C SER A 83 -3.60 13.23 18.68
N ASN A 84 -4.04 12.19 17.97
CA ASN A 84 -5.06 12.28 16.93
C ASN A 84 -4.70 13.25 15.79
N TYR A 85 -3.43 13.58 15.60
CA TYR A 85 -2.99 14.42 14.50
C TYR A 85 -3.30 13.69 13.18
N THR A 86 -3.98 14.38 12.29
CA THR A 86 -4.64 13.75 11.13
C THR A 86 -4.02 14.26 9.85
N TYR A 87 -3.80 13.35 8.91
CA TYR A 87 -3.50 13.58 7.50
C TYR A 87 -4.62 13.03 6.63
N ALA A 88 -4.94 13.73 5.56
CA ALA A 88 -5.84 13.23 4.51
C ALA A 88 -5.43 13.80 3.15
N GLU A 89 -5.66 13.00 2.11
CA GLU A 89 -5.46 13.40 0.72
C GLU A 89 -6.41 12.66 -0.20
N ALA A 90 -6.63 13.21 -1.39
CA ALA A 90 -7.35 12.56 -2.47
C ALA A 90 -6.39 11.81 -3.40
N THR A 91 -6.79 10.61 -3.81
CA THR A 91 -6.10 9.77 -4.82
C THR A 91 -7.10 9.36 -5.90
N TRP A 92 -6.62 8.95 -7.08
CA TRP A 92 -7.52 8.49 -8.14
C TRP A 92 -8.11 7.12 -7.85
N SER A 93 -7.41 6.29 -7.10
CA SER A 93 -7.87 4.93 -6.80
C SER A 93 -7.43 4.48 -5.42
N GLN A 94 -7.94 3.32 -4.99
CA GLN A 94 -7.46 2.60 -3.81
C GLN A 94 -6.47 1.50 -4.21
N SER A 95 -5.82 1.63 -5.37
CA SER A 95 -4.83 0.67 -5.84
C SER A 95 -3.59 0.64 -4.95
N LEU A 96 -2.83 -0.43 -5.02
CA LEU A 96 -1.63 -0.59 -4.20
C LEU A 96 -0.57 0.52 -4.43
N PRO A 97 -0.32 1.00 -5.68
CA PRO A 97 0.54 2.15 -5.90
C PRO A 97 0.07 3.42 -5.19
N ASP A 98 -1.23 3.77 -5.30
CA ASP A 98 -1.81 4.94 -4.63
C ASP A 98 -1.73 4.80 -3.12
N TRP A 99 -2.05 3.61 -2.59
CA TRP A 99 -1.95 3.28 -1.17
C TRP A 99 -0.55 3.51 -0.61
N ILE A 100 0.48 2.98 -1.27
CA ILE A 100 1.88 3.11 -0.84
C ILE A 100 2.38 4.55 -0.97
N ALA A 101 2.04 5.22 -2.06
CA ALA A 101 2.39 6.62 -2.27
C ALA A 101 1.76 7.52 -1.20
N SER A 102 0.51 7.25 -0.79
CA SER A 102 -0.18 7.96 0.29
C SER A 102 0.51 7.79 1.65
N HIS A 103 1.01 6.58 1.96
CA HIS A 103 1.80 6.36 3.16
C HIS A 103 3.09 7.21 3.17
N SER A 104 3.83 7.22 2.05
CA SER A 104 5.06 8.00 1.92
C SER A 104 4.81 9.50 2.12
N ARG A 105 3.70 10.03 1.55
CA ARG A 105 3.30 11.43 1.75
C ARG A 105 2.83 11.71 3.18
N ALA A 106 2.11 10.78 3.82
CA ALA A 106 1.71 10.89 5.21
C ALA A 106 2.93 10.94 6.15
N PHE A 107 3.93 10.07 5.94
CA PHE A 107 5.18 10.12 6.70
C PHE A 107 5.91 11.45 6.52
N SER A 108 5.98 11.97 5.30
CA SER A 108 6.57 13.28 5.03
C SER A 108 5.80 14.40 5.73
N PHE A 109 4.47 14.34 5.76
CA PHE A 109 3.62 15.31 6.47
C PHE A 109 3.83 15.27 7.99
N PHE A 110 3.96 14.07 8.57
CA PHE A 110 4.25 13.91 10.00
C PHE A 110 5.71 14.21 10.34
N GLY A 111 6.60 14.25 9.34
CA GLY A 111 8.04 14.43 9.56
C GLY A 111 8.71 13.25 10.25
N GLY A 112 8.11 12.06 10.18
CA GLY A 112 8.62 10.83 10.78
C GLY A 112 7.71 9.63 10.58
N VAL A 113 8.13 8.47 11.06
CA VAL A 113 7.47 7.18 10.87
C VAL A 113 7.03 6.60 12.21
N ALA A 114 5.76 6.19 12.31
CA ALA A 114 5.26 5.45 13.47
C ALA A 114 5.81 4.02 13.49
N GLN A 115 5.96 3.45 14.70
CA GLN A 115 6.50 2.09 14.87
C GLN A 115 5.57 1.03 14.23
N ILE A 116 4.26 1.26 14.26
CA ILE A 116 3.25 0.30 13.81
C ILE A 116 2.25 1.02 12.90
N LEU A 117 2.02 0.45 11.72
CA LEU A 117 0.92 0.80 10.82
C LEU A 117 -0.27 -0.11 11.11
N VAL A 118 -1.43 0.47 11.31
CA VAL A 118 -2.67 -0.25 11.56
C VAL A 118 -3.66 0.03 10.42
N PRO A 119 -3.54 -0.69 9.28
CA PRO A 119 -4.53 -0.57 8.21
C PRO A 119 -5.81 -1.30 8.57
N ASP A 120 -6.94 -0.86 7.99
CA ASP A 120 -8.10 -1.73 7.87
C ASP A 120 -7.79 -2.89 6.89
N ASN A 121 -8.60 -3.96 6.93
CA ASN A 121 -8.48 -5.11 6.01
C ASN A 121 -8.80 -4.72 4.55
N LEU A 122 -8.09 -3.73 4.02
CA LEU A 122 -8.22 -3.28 2.65
C LEU A 122 -7.60 -4.33 1.72
N LYS A 123 -8.28 -4.68 0.63
CA LYS A 123 -7.78 -5.65 -0.37
C LYS A 123 -6.42 -5.24 -0.96
N SER A 124 -6.10 -3.94 -0.97
CA SER A 124 -4.81 -3.42 -1.43
C SER A 124 -3.65 -3.74 -0.49
N GLY A 125 -3.90 -3.80 0.81
CA GLY A 125 -2.86 -4.06 1.82
C GLY A 125 -2.77 -5.53 2.27
N VAL A 126 -3.84 -6.32 2.08
CA VAL A 126 -3.94 -7.70 2.59
C VAL A 126 -4.35 -8.62 1.45
N SER A 127 -3.47 -9.53 1.04
CA SER A 127 -3.70 -10.49 -0.05
C SER A 127 -4.66 -11.62 0.35
N LYS A 128 -4.64 -12.05 1.61
CA LYS A 128 -5.62 -12.98 2.21
C LYS A 128 -5.97 -12.54 3.61
N ALA A 129 -7.25 -12.29 3.84
CA ALA A 129 -7.73 -11.99 5.16
C ALA A 129 -7.96 -13.31 5.94
N CYS A 130 -6.96 -13.76 6.69
CA CYS A 130 -7.06 -14.83 7.66
C CYS A 130 -7.38 -14.28 9.06
N PHE A 131 -8.06 -15.07 9.89
CA PHE A 131 -8.42 -14.64 11.25
C PHE A 131 -7.21 -14.60 12.19
N TYR A 132 -6.21 -15.45 11.97
CA TYR A 132 -5.03 -15.60 12.83
C TYR A 132 -3.79 -14.93 12.26
N GLU A 133 -3.54 -15.00 10.95
CA GLU A 133 -2.40 -14.40 10.28
C GLU A 133 -2.85 -13.85 8.90
N PRO A 134 -3.17 -12.55 8.79
CA PRO A 134 -3.45 -11.96 7.50
C PRO A 134 -2.17 -11.89 6.67
N ASP A 135 -2.19 -12.50 5.47
CA ASP A 135 -1.10 -12.36 4.50
C ASP A 135 -1.03 -10.91 4.03
N ILE A 136 -0.02 -10.18 4.48
CA ILE A 136 0.25 -8.81 4.03
C ILE A 136 0.79 -8.87 2.59
N ASN A 137 0.34 -7.95 1.75
CA ASN A 137 0.85 -7.85 0.39
C ASN A 137 2.39 -7.63 0.41
N PRO A 138 3.19 -8.44 -0.34
CA PRO A 138 4.65 -8.35 -0.32
C PRO A 138 5.18 -6.95 -0.65
N THR A 139 4.54 -6.24 -1.56
CA THR A 139 4.91 -4.86 -1.93
C THR A 139 4.65 -3.87 -0.79
N TYR A 140 3.56 -4.07 -0.03
CA TYR A 140 3.29 -3.25 1.15
C TYR A 140 4.27 -3.54 2.29
N LEU A 141 4.67 -4.81 2.44
CA LEU A 141 5.69 -5.23 3.39
C LEU A 141 7.07 -4.65 3.03
N ASP A 142 7.41 -4.62 1.74
CA ASP A 142 8.66 -4.01 1.25
C ASP A 142 8.73 -2.51 1.63
N MET A 143 7.65 -1.77 1.43
CA MET A 143 7.54 -0.38 1.88
C MET A 143 7.67 -0.25 3.42
N ALA A 144 7.02 -1.12 4.18
CA ALA A 144 7.10 -1.09 5.64
C ALA A 144 8.52 -1.37 6.13
N ASN A 145 9.20 -2.34 5.55
CA ASN A 145 10.61 -2.63 5.85
C ASN A 145 11.54 -1.46 5.50
N TYR A 146 11.30 -0.79 4.37
CA TYR A 146 12.07 0.38 3.96
C TYR A 146 11.99 1.52 4.99
N TYR A 147 10.80 1.75 5.55
CA TYR A 147 10.56 2.77 6.58
C TYR A 147 10.80 2.27 8.01
N ASP A 148 11.29 1.04 8.19
CA ASP A 148 11.49 0.40 9.50
C ASP A 148 10.22 0.46 10.38
N THR A 149 9.07 0.11 9.80
CA THR A 149 7.77 0.06 10.48
C THR A 149 7.13 -1.31 10.34
N VAL A 150 6.25 -1.67 11.24
CA VAL A 150 5.56 -2.97 11.25
C VAL A 150 4.10 -2.77 10.88
N VAL A 151 3.58 -3.60 9.97
CA VAL A 151 2.18 -3.58 9.59
C VAL A 151 1.41 -4.59 10.45
N ILE A 152 0.45 -4.12 11.24
CA ILE A 152 -0.45 -4.96 12.05
C ILE A 152 -1.89 -4.61 11.67
N PRO A 153 -2.52 -5.35 10.76
CA PRO A 153 -3.90 -5.10 10.36
C PRO A 153 -4.87 -5.21 11.53
N ALA A 154 -5.89 -4.36 11.55
CA ALA A 154 -6.94 -4.42 12.55
C ALA A 154 -7.70 -5.76 12.48
N ARG A 155 -8.03 -6.35 13.63
CA ARG A 155 -8.69 -7.65 13.71
C ARG A 155 -10.10 -7.58 13.11
N ARG A 156 -10.46 -8.58 12.29
CA ARG A 156 -11.80 -8.69 11.72
C ARG A 156 -12.86 -8.77 12.80
N ARG A 157 -13.98 -8.07 12.61
CA ARG A 157 -15.18 -8.05 13.49
C ARG A 157 -14.93 -7.55 14.91
N LYS A 158 -13.78 -6.90 15.18
CA LYS A 158 -13.54 -6.20 16.45
C LYS A 158 -13.54 -4.70 16.19
N ALA A 159 -14.72 -4.09 16.14
CA ALA A 159 -14.91 -2.64 15.93
C ALA A 159 -14.09 -1.81 16.92
N LYS A 160 -13.83 -2.31 18.14
CA LYS A 160 -13.05 -1.63 19.17
C LYS A 160 -11.59 -1.38 18.76
N ASP A 161 -10.98 -2.26 17.94
CA ASP A 161 -9.60 -2.09 17.46
C ASP A 161 -9.49 -0.96 16.41
N LYS A 162 -10.60 -0.65 15.72
CA LYS A 162 -10.72 0.35 14.67
C LYS A 162 -11.27 1.70 15.13
N ALA A 163 -11.76 1.78 16.36
CA ALA A 163 -12.45 2.98 16.87
C ALA A 163 -11.68 4.28 16.62
N LYS A 164 -10.34 4.26 16.68
CA LYS A 164 -9.49 5.42 16.39
C LYS A 164 -9.56 5.87 14.93
N VAL A 165 -9.38 4.94 13.97
CA VAL A 165 -9.42 5.30 12.56
C VAL A 165 -10.84 5.62 12.11
N GLU A 166 -11.85 4.88 12.59
CA GLU A 166 -13.25 5.18 12.29
C GLU A 166 -13.65 6.59 12.76
N VAL A 167 -13.25 6.98 13.97
CA VAL A 167 -13.45 8.35 14.48
C VAL A 167 -12.66 9.36 13.64
N GLY A 168 -11.40 9.04 13.27
CA GLY A 168 -10.58 9.89 12.43
C GLY A 168 -11.21 10.12 11.05
N VAL A 169 -11.67 9.05 10.40
CA VAL A 169 -12.38 9.12 9.11
C VAL A 169 -13.66 9.94 9.24
N GLN A 170 -14.51 9.70 10.26
CA GLN A 170 -15.72 10.48 10.49
C GLN A 170 -15.42 11.97 10.72
N ILE A 171 -14.32 12.29 11.38
CA ILE A 171 -13.90 13.68 11.58
C ILE A 171 -13.52 14.32 10.25
N VAL A 172 -12.75 13.62 9.41
CA VAL A 172 -12.40 14.09 8.05
C VAL A 172 -13.66 14.26 7.20
N GLU A 173 -14.58 13.27 7.22
CA GLU A 173 -15.86 13.36 6.49
C GLU A 173 -16.66 14.59 6.91
N ARG A 174 -16.82 14.84 8.21
CA ARG A 174 -17.64 15.95 8.74
C ARG A 174 -16.99 17.32 8.60
N TRP A 175 -15.68 17.42 8.82
CA TRP A 175 -14.98 18.72 8.89
C TRP A 175 -14.28 19.13 7.61
N ILE A 176 -13.98 18.17 6.73
CA ILE A 176 -13.35 18.41 5.44
C ILE A 176 -14.35 18.12 4.32
N LEU A 177 -14.76 16.86 4.13
CA LEU A 177 -15.54 16.46 2.94
C LEU A 177 -16.93 17.11 2.92
N ALA A 178 -17.63 17.20 4.05
CA ALA A 178 -18.92 17.89 4.11
C ALA A 178 -18.84 19.38 3.74
N ARG A 179 -17.70 20.03 3.98
CA ARG A 179 -17.47 21.43 3.56
C ARG A 179 -17.21 21.53 2.06
N LEU A 180 -16.67 20.48 1.43
CA LEU A 180 -16.39 20.43 0.00
C LEU A 180 -17.62 20.11 -0.88
N ARG A 181 -18.75 19.72 -0.30
CA ARG A 181 -19.95 19.25 -1.03
C ARG A 181 -20.48 20.19 -2.12
N ASN A 182 -20.26 21.49 -1.97
CA ASN A 182 -20.73 22.51 -2.92
C ASN A 182 -19.59 23.07 -3.80
N HIS A 183 -18.37 22.51 -3.69
CA HIS A 183 -17.23 22.90 -4.50
C HIS A 183 -17.14 22.03 -5.74
N GLN A 184 -16.77 22.63 -6.86
CA GLN A 184 -16.43 21.91 -8.08
C GLN A 184 -14.90 21.89 -8.24
N PHE A 185 -14.36 20.72 -8.52
CA PHE A 185 -12.93 20.51 -8.73
C PHE A 185 -12.67 20.06 -10.16
N PHE A 186 -11.61 20.60 -10.75
CA PHE A 186 -11.19 20.30 -12.11
C PHE A 186 -9.83 19.58 -12.17
N SER A 187 -9.22 19.35 -11.03
CA SER A 187 -8.01 18.53 -10.92
C SER A 187 -7.86 17.96 -9.51
N LEU A 188 -7.19 16.80 -9.42
CA LEU A 188 -6.83 16.19 -8.13
C LEU A 188 -5.92 17.12 -7.30
N ARG A 189 -5.07 17.88 -7.97
CA ARG A 189 -4.20 18.87 -7.33
C ARG A 189 -5.01 19.96 -6.62
N GLN A 190 -5.99 20.55 -7.30
CA GLN A 190 -6.85 21.57 -6.71
C GLN A 190 -7.62 21.02 -5.49
N LEU A 191 -8.13 19.80 -5.59
CA LEU A 191 -8.79 19.12 -4.47
C LEU A 191 -7.83 18.94 -3.29
N ASN A 192 -6.62 18.43 -3.53
CA ASN A 192 -5.62 18.22 -2.49
C ASN A 192 -5.13 19.51 -1.84
N GLU A 193 -4.95 20.58 -2.58
CA GLU A 193 -4.62 21.90 -2.04
C GLU A 193 -5.73 22.42 -1.10
N THR A 194 -6.99 22.17 -1.45
CA THR A 194 -8.13 22.55 -0.61
C THR A 194 -8.22 21.68 0.65
N ILE A 195 -8.03 20.36 0.51
CA ILE A 195 -7.96 19.44 1.66
C ILE A 195 -6.85 19.86 2.61
N ALA A 196 -5.66 20.20 2.10
CA ALA A 196 -4.52 20.60 2.92
C ALA A 196 -4.83 21.86 3.77
N LYS A 197 -5.50 22.86 3.21
CA LYS A 197 -5.95 24.05 3.95
C LYS A 197 -6.92 23.68 5.09
N LEU A 198 -7.90 22.83 4.79
CA LEU A 198 -8.88 22.37 5.78
C LEU A 198 -8.27 21.47 6.86
N LEU A 199 -7.21 20.71 6.51
CA LEU A 199 -6.44 19.93 7.49
C LEU A 199 -5.71 20.80 8.50
N VAL A 200 -5.13 21.93 8.07
CA VAL A 200 -4.52 22.88 8.98
C VAL A 200 -5.55 23.41 9.98
N GLU A 201 -6.74 23.81 9.50
CA GLU A 201 -7.82 24.24 10.39
C GLU A 201 -8.25 23.12 11.35
N LEU A 202 -8.43 21.89 10.86
CA LEU A 202 -8.83 20.75 11.67
C LEU A 202 -7.82 20.43 12.76
N ASN A 203 -6.55 20.43 12.43
CA ASN A 203 -5.48 20.06 13.35
C ASN A 203 -5.20 21.15 14.42
N ASN A 204 -5.49 22.41 14.10
CA ASN A 204 -5.38 23.52 15.04
C ASN A 204 -6.68 23.79 15.82
N LYS A 205 -7.76 23.08 15.53
CA LYS A 205 -9.02 23.25 16.24
C LYS A 205 -8.94 22.65 17.64
N ASP A 206 -9.35 23.43 18.65
CA ASP A 206 -9.40 22.98 20.04
C ASP A 206 -10.33 21.78 20.24
N PHE A 207 -9.94 20.90 21.15
CA PHE A 207 -10.78 19.79 21.55
C PHE A 207 -11.96 20.28 22.39
N GLN A 208 -13.10 19.62 22.27
CA GLN A 208 -14.28 19.96 23.08
C GLN A 208 -14.17 19.52 24.56
N LYS A 209 -13.40 18.45 24.84
CA LYS A 209 -13.35 17.81 26.16
C LYS A 209 -11.94 17.76 26.77
N LEU A 210 -10.94 18.20 26.04
CA LEU A 210 -9.54 18.20 26.46
C LEU A 210 -8.94 19.58 26.17
N PRO A 211 -7.98 20.07 26.97
CA PRO A 211 -7.28 21.31 26.65
C PRO A 211 -6.41 21.14 25.41
N GLY A 212 -6.27 22.22 24.64
CA GLY A 212 -5.42 22.29 23.46
C GLY A 212 -6.01 21.69 22.22
N CYS A 213 -5.17 21.51 21.20
CA CYS A 213 -5.51 21.00 19.87
C CYS A 213 -4.63 19.82 19.46
N ARG A 214 -4.98 19.18 18.33
CA ARG A 214 -4.21 18.04 17.78
C ARG A 214 -2.77 18.40 17.49
N LYS A 215 -2.53 19.58 16.93
CA LYS A 215 -1.19 20.07 16.60
C LYS A 215 -0.30 20.21 17.85
N GLN A 216 -0.82 20.77 18.93
CA GLN A 216 -0.08 20.89 20.18
C GLN A 216 0.27 19.54 20.79
N LEU A 217 -0.69 18.60 20.80
CA LEU A 217 -0.41 17.23 21.25
C LEU A 217 0.58 16.50 20.34
N PHE A 218 0.50 16.72 19.03
CA PHE A 218 1.48 16.19 18.10
C PHE A 218 2.89 16.68 18.38
N ASP A 219 3.07 18.00 18.50
CA ASP A 219 4.39 18.60 18.73
C ASP A 219 5.01 18.16 20.06
N SER A 220 4.17 17.97 21.10
CA SER A 220 4.64 17.58 22.43
C SER A 220 4.81 16.07 22.64
N LEU A 221 3.99 15.23 21.99
CA LEU A 221 3.96 13.79 22.24
C LEU A 221 4.49 12.97 21.06
N ASP A 222 3.80 13.02 19.90
CA ASP A 222 4.11 12.11 18.80
C ASP A 222 5.38 12.49 18.07
N LYS A 223 5.57 13.76 17.71
CA LYS A 223 6.70 14.23 16.90
C LYS A 223 8.08 13.81 17.44
N PRO A 224 8.40 13.97 18.74
CA PRO A 224 9.69 13.54 19.29
C PRO A 224 9.84 12.02 19.37
N ALA A 225 8.73 11.26 19.31
CA ALA A 225 8.71 9.81 19.43
C ALA A 225 8.65 9.07 18.08
N LEU A 226 8.41 9.78 16.97
CA LEU A 226 8.46 9.21 15.63
C LEU A 226 9.89 8.85 15.24
N LYS A 227 10.05 7.77 14.46
CA LYS A 227 11.33 7.41 13.84
C LYS A 227 11.70 8.42 12.75
N PRO A 228 13.00 8.69 12.52
CA PRO A 228 13.43 9.60 11.46
C PRO A 228 13.05 9.05 10.08
N LEU A 229 12.81 9.97 9.15
CA LEU A 229 12.59 9.63 7.75
C LEU A 229 13.91 9.20 7.08
N PRO A 230 13.87 8.21 6.17
CA PRO A 230 14.97 7.96 5.25
C PRO A 230 15.28 9.20 4.40
N VAL A 231 16.54 9.34 3.95
CA VAL A 231 16.99 10.47 3.12
C VAL A 231 16.21 10.57 1.80
N GLN A 232 15.84 9.41 1.24
CA GLN A 232 15.05 9.36 0.02
C GLN A 232 13.67 8.75 0.31
N PRO A 233 12.60 9.18 -0.37
CA PRO A 233 11.30 8.53 -0.23
C PRO A 233 11.35 7.13 -0.87
N TYR A 234 10.48 6.23 -0.39
CA TYR A 234 10.33 4.90 -0.96
C TYR A 234 9.93 4.96 -2.43
N SER A 235 10.67 4.25 -3.27
CA SER A 235 10.30 4.04 -4.67
C SER A 235 9.43 2.78 -4.78
N TYR A 236 8.22 2.94 -5.31
CA TYR A 236 7.27 1.84 -5.48
C TYR A 236 7.90 0.69 -6.25
N ALA A 237 7.76 -0.52 -5.73
CA ALA A 237 8.20 -1.74 -6.37
C ALA A 237 7.09 -2.79 -6.35
N GLU A 238 6.80 -3.37 -7.52
CA GLU A 238 5.87 -4.50 -7.66
C GLU A 238 6.64 -5.80 -7.43
N TRP A 239 6.13 -6.67 -6.56
CA TRP A 239 6.70 -8.00 -6.34
C TRP A 239 5.93 -9.07 -7.11
N LYS A 240 6.65 -9.93 -7.80
CA LYS A 240 6.11 -11.05 -8.59
C LYS A 240 6.97 -12.30 -8.38
N ILE A 241 6.33 -13.46 -8.28
CA ILE A 241 7.02 -14.74 -8.37
C ILE A 241 7.09 -15.13 -9.84
N ALA A 242 8.29 -15.43 -10.35
CA ALA A 242 8.53 -15.88 -11.72
C ALA A 242 9.21 -17.25 -11.74
N GLY A 243 8.81 -18.11 -12.68
CA GLY A 243 9.51 -19.34 -13.00
C GLY A 243 10.71 -19.06 -13.89
N VAL A 244 11.85 -19.72 -13.61
CA VAL A 244 13.02 -19.65 -14.49
C VAL A 244 12.87 -20.69 -15.61
N ASN A 245 12.84 -20.22 -16.85
CA ASN A 245 12.73 -21.05 -18.03
C ASN A 245 14.03 -21.85 -18.32
N ILE A 246 13.95 -22.81 -19.24
CA ILE A 246 15.09 -23.67 -19.63
C ILE A 246 16.25 -22.87 -20.23
N ASP A 247 15.97 -21.70 -20.78
CA ASP A 247 16.94 -20.76 -21.32
C ASP A 247 17.49 -19.77 -20.29
N TYR A 248 17.34 -20.11 -19.00
CA TYR A 248 17.78 -19.30 -17.83
C TYR A 248 17.21 -17.86 -17.80
N HIS A 249 16.06 -17.61 -18.41
CA HIS A 249 15.34 -16.35 -18.36
C HIS A 249 14.06 -16.45 -17.55
N ILE A 250 13.68 -15.31 -17.01
CA ILE A 250 12.34 -15.06 -16.45
C ILE A 250 11.60 -14.05 -17.32
N GLU A 251 10.29 -14.18 -17.40
CA GLU A 251 9.45 -13.21 -18.10
C GLU A 251 8.89 -12.17 -17.13
N VAL A 252 9.11 -10.90 -17.45
CA VAL A 252 8.52 -9.75 -16.76
C VAL A 252 7.91 -8.80 -17.78
N LYS A 253 6.58 -8.70 -17.80
CA LYS A 253 5.81 -7.81 -18.70
C LYS A 253 6.22 -7.98 -20.18
N SER A 254 6.34 -9.23 -20.60
CA SER A 254 6.72 -9.65 -21.96
C SER A 254 8.15 -9.30 -22.39
N HIS A 255 9.04 -9.00 -21.47
CA HIS A 255 10.49 -8.94 -21.68
C HIS A 255 11.17 -10.04 -20.87
N TYR A 256 12.29 -10.59 -21.38
CA TYR A 256 12.99 -11.72 -20.78
C TYR A 256 14.30 -11.28 -20.18
N TYR A 257 14.52 -11.61 -18.89
CA TYR A 257 15.73 -11.25 -18.14
C TYR A 257 16.44 -12.50 -17.67
N SER A 258 17.75 -12.59 -17.93
CA SER A 258 18.53 -13.75 -17.52
C SER A 258 18.77 -13.78 -16.01
N VAL A 259 18.83 -14.99 -15.47
CA VAL A 259 19.27 -15.28 -14.11
C VAL A 259 20.30 -16.39 -14.14
N PRO A 260 21.12 -16.61 -13.10
CA PRO A 260 22.11 -17.68 -13.12
C PRO A 260 21.51 -19.03 -13.51
N HIS A 261 22.10 -19.68 -14.50
CA HIS A 261 21.60 -20.96 -15.07
C HIS A 261 21.32 -22.09 -14.06
N PRO A 262 22.00 -22.18 -12.87
CA PRO A 262 21.64 -23.21 -11.88
C PRO A 262 20.25 -23.04 -11.27
N LEU A 263 19.57 -21.91 -11.54
CA LEU A 263 18.21 -21.62 -11.08
C LEU A 263 17.12 -22.08 -12.08
N ILE A 264 17.48 -22.71 -13.21
CA ILE A 264 16.51 -23.25 -14.17
C ILE A 264 15.50 -24.17 -13.47
N GLY A 265 14.22 -23.98 -13.78
CA GLY A 265 13.10 -24.71 -13.17
C GLY A 265 12.75 -24.30 -11.75
N LYS A 266 13.44 -23.34 -11.15
CA LYS A 266 13.12 -22.79 -9.83
C LYS A 266 12.14 -21.62 -9.95
N LYS A 267 11.39 -21.35 -8.87
CA LYS A 267 10.63 -20.11 -8.70
C LYS A 267 11.49 -19.12 -7.93
N ILE A 268 11.51 -17.89 -8.38
CA ILE A 268 12.27 -16.79 -7.79
C ILE A 268 11.36 -15.58 -7.56
N ASP A 269 11.69 -14.77 -6.57
CA ASP A 269 11.01 -13.52 -6.29
C ASP A 269 11.62 -12.41 -7.13
N VAL A 270 10.78 -11.59 -7.74
CA VAL A 270 11.21 -10.51 -8.63
C VAL A 270 10.62 -9.20 -8.13
N ARG A 271 11.49 -8.27 -7.81
CA ARG A 271 11.17 -6.89 -7.43
C ARG A 271 11.28 -6.00 -8.67
N ILE A 272 10.18 -5.37 -9.04
CA ILE A 272 10.03 -4.59 -10.27
C ILE A 272 9.84 -3.14 -9.87
N THR A 273 10.84 -2.30 -10.10
CA THR A 273 10.73 -0.85 -9.96
C THR A 273 10.43 -0.19 -11.29
N GLU A 274 10.41 1.13 -11.33
CA GLU A 274 10.32 1.88 -12.57
C GLU A 274 11.55 1.64 -13.48
N ASN A 275 12.73 1.54 -12.90
CA ASN A 275 14.00 1.51 -13.64
C ASN A 275 14.76 0.19 -13.55
N THR A 276 14.45 -0.67 -12.57
CA THR A 276 15.22 -1.91 -12.31
C THR A 276 14.33 -3.14 -12.16
N ILE A 277 14.90 -4.28 -12.49
CA ILE A 277 14.37 -5.62 -12.22
C ILE A 277 15.39 -6.34 -11.34
N GLU A 278 15.02 -6.63 -10.12
CA GLU A 278 15.87 -7.30 -9.13
C GLU A 278 15.31 -8.69 -8.84
N CYS A 279 16.16 -9.71 -8.93
CA CYS A 279 15.78 -11.10 -8.77
C CYS A 279 16.35 -11.67 -7.48
N PHE A 280 15.53 -12.37 -6.71
CA PHE A 280 15.91 -12.95 -5.42
C PHE A 280 15.57 -14.45 -5.41
N TYR A 281 16.46 -15.25 -4.87
CA TYR A 281 16.21 -16.65 -4.59
C TYR A 281 16.51 -16.96 -3.12
N LYS A 282 15.50 -17.46 -2.38
CA LYS A 282 15.59 -17.66 -0.92
C LYS A 282 16.09 -16.42 -0.18
N ASN A 283 15.49 -15.27 -0.49
CA ASN A 283 15.81 -13.95 0.07
C ASN A 283 17.25 -13.44 -0.22
N LYS A 284 17.99 -14.08 -1.13
CA LYS A 284 19.31 -13.61 -1.57
C LYS A 284 19.21 -13.01 -2.96
N PRO A 285 19.82 -11.83 -3.21
CA PRO A 285 19.86 -11.25 -4.55
C PRO A 285 20.70 -12.15 -5.47
N VAL A 286 20.18 -12.46 -6.67
CA VAL A 286 20.82 -13.34 -7.65
C VAL A 286 21.05 -12.66 -9.00
N ALA A 287 20.28 -11.63 -9.34
CA ALA A 287 20.46 -10.84 -10.55
C ALA A 287 19.83 -9.45 -10.38
N SER A 288 20.38 -8.46 -11.09
CA SER A 288 19.82 -7.12 -11.24
C SER A 288 19.98 -6.66 -12.69
N HIS A 289 18.91 -6.09 -13.26
CA HIS A 289 18.88 -5.61 -14.63
C HIS A 289 18.27 -4.22 -14.70
N ILE A 290 18.69 -3.42 -15.65
CA ILE A 290 17.96 -2.22 -16.06
C ILE A 290 16.66 -2.68 -16.72
N ARG A 291 15.54 -2.10 -16.30
CA ARG A 291 14.22 -2.43 -16.85
C ARG A 291 14.13 -2.00 -18.31
N SER A 292 13.68 -2.92 -19.16
CA SER A 292 13.37 -2.67 -20.56
C SER A 292 11.86 -2.77 -20.79
N TYR A 293 11.33 -1.88 -21.63
CA TYR A 293 9.92 -1.87 -22.03
C TYR A 293 9.70 -2.50 -23.42
N LEU A 294 10.78 -3.03 -24.05
CA LEU A 294 10.71 -3.68 -25.35
C LEU A 294 10.16 -5.09 -25.21
N LYS A 295 8.97 -5.33 -25.71
CA LYS A 295 8.33 -6.65 -25.67
C LYS A 295 9.03 -7.67 -26.58
N GLY A 296 9.08 -8.93 -26.16
CA GLY A 296 9.66 -10.03 -26.91
C GLY A 296 11.19 -10.00 -27.04
N ARG A 297 11.87 -9.09 -26.32
CA ARG A 297 13.33 -9.00 -26.32
C ARG A 297 13.92 -9.62 -25.06
N HIS A 298 15.20 -9.94 -25.13
CA HIS A 298 15.98 -10.56 -24.07
C HIS A 298 17.08 -9.62 -23.59
N THR A 299 17.26 -9.55 -22.28
CA THR A 299 18.42 -8.92 -21.62
C THR A 299 19.21 -10.02 -20.91
N THR A 300 20.36 -10.37 -21.48
CA THR A 300 21.16 -11.51 -21.02
C THR A 300 22.51 -11.05 -20.50
N LEU A 301 22.83 -11.39 -19.25
CA LEU A 301 24.16 -11.22 -18.66
C LEU A 301 25.01 -12.45 -18.94
N LYS A 302 26.24 -12.24 -19.39
CA LYS A 302 27.17 -13.32 -19.78
C LYS A 302 27.47 -14.28 -18.63
N GLU A 303 27.57 -13.77 -17.42
CA GLU A 303 27.83 -14.53 -16.19
C GLU A 303 26.70 -15.47 -15.79
N HIS A 304 25.47 -15.24 -16.30
CA HIS A 304 24.32 -16.11 -16.07
C HIS A 304 24.32 -17.36 -16.96
N MET A 305 25.08 -17.34 -18.05
CA MET A 305 25.15 -18.42 -19.03
C MET A 305 26.00 -19.59 -18.49
N PRO A 306 25.65 -20.84 -18.85
CA PRO A 306 26.55 -21.98 -18.65
C PRO A 306 27.83 -21.79 -19.48
N LYS A 307 28.94 -22.38 -19.04
CA LYS A 307 30.26 -22.24 -19.70
C LYS A 307 30.24 -22.56 -21.20
N SER A 308 29.47 -23.57 -21.60
CA SER A 308 29.30 -23.94 -23.02
C SER A 308 28.67 -22.81 -23.85
N HIS A 309 27.64 -22.14 -23.31
CA HIS A 309 27.00 -21.00 -24.00
C HIS A 309 27.89 -19.76 -24.01
N GLN A 310 28.66 -19.52 -22.92
CA GLN A 310 29.66 -18.44 -22.91
C GLN A 310 30.74 -18.62 -23.96
N GLN A 311 31.21 -19.87 -24.15
CA GLN A 311 32.17 -20.21 -25.19
C GLN A 311 31.56 -19.99 -26.57
N TRP A 312 30.33 -20.46 -26.80
CA TRP A 312 29.64 -20.29 -28.08
C TRP A 312 29.38 -18.80 -28.40
N ALA A 313 28.97 -17.99 -27.44
CA ALA A 313 28.77 -16.53 -27.61
C ALA A 313 30.08 -15.76 -27.93
N GLN A 314 31.26 -16.37 -27.72
CA GLN A 314 32.55 -15.81 -28.14
C GLN A 314 32.89 -16.11 -29.60
N TRP A 315 32.11 -16.95 -30.28
CA TRP A 315 32.30 -17.26 -31.69
C TRP A 315 31.69 -16.14 -32.54
N THR A 316 32.44 -15.06 -32.70
CA THR A 316 32.09 -13.92 -33.55
C THR A 316 32.77 -14.05 -34.89
N PRO A 317 32.25 -13.44 -35.98
CA PRO A 317 32.91 -13.42 -37.28
C PRO A 317 34.39 -12.99 -37.19
N GLN A 318 34.68 -11.95 -36.37
CA GLN A 318 36.04 -11.47 -36.15
C GLN A 318 36.95 -12.48 -35.46
N ARG A 319 36.41 -13.36 -34.62
CA ARG A 319 37.18 -14.46 -34.00
C ARG A 319 37.53 -15.53 -35.03
N PHE A 320 36.59 -15.89 -35.88
CA PHE A 320 36.83 -16.83 -36.98
C PHE A 320 37.91 -16.29 -37.90
N THR A 321 37.83 -15.03 -38.33
CA THR A 321 38.88 -14.39 -39.18
C THR A 321 40.23 -14.39 -38.47
N ARG A 322 40.32 -13.98 -37.18
CA ARG A 322 41.59 -14.01 -36.44
C ARG A 322 42.14 -15.41 -36.25
N TRP A 323 41.29 -16.39 -36.07
CA TRP A 323 41.71 -17.77 -35.91
C TRP A 323 42.19 -18.34 -37.24
N ALA A 324 41.48 -18.09 -38.33
CA ALA A 324 41.87 -18.45 -39.68
C ALA A 324 43.23 -17.83 -40.10
N ALA A 325 43.45 -16.59 -39.75
CA ALA A 325 44.74 -15.89 -39.97
C ALA A 325 45.92 -16.61 -39.30
N LYS A 326 45.70 -17.18 -38.09
CA LYS A 326 46.76 -17.97 -37.38
C LYS A 326 47.06 -19.32 -38.05
N ILE A 327 46.13 -19.89 -38.81
CA ILE A 327 46.31 -21.15 -39.52
C ILE A 327 47.07 -20.90 -40.84
N GLY A 328 46.71 -19.82 -41.57
CA GLY A 328 47.37 -19.47 -42.77
C GLY A 328 46.46 -18.62 -43.74
N PRO A 329 47.12 -18.00 -44.78
CA PRO A 329 46.42 -17.02 -45.61
C PRO A 329 45.32 -17.64 -46.49
N HIS A 330 45.41 -18.90 -46.83
CA HIS A 330 44.37 -19.58 -47.61
C HIS A 330 43.12 -19.84 -46.78
N THR A 331 43.30 -20.24 -45.49
CA THR A 331 42.19 -20.45 -44.57
C THR A 331 41.50 -19.14 -44.24
N GLN A 332 42.26 -18.06 -44.11
CA GLN A 332 41.72 -16.71 -43.87
C GLN A 332 40.83 -16.28 -45.05
N ARG A 333 41.30 -16.41 -46.28
CA ARG A 333 40.51 -16.06 -47.50
C ARG A 333 39.20 -16.89 -47.58
N LEU A 334 39.25 -18.19 -47.26
CA LEU A 334 38.06 -19.04 -47.24
C LEU A 334 37.04 -18.54 -46.22
N ILE A 335 37.47 -18.23 -45.00
CA ILE A 335 36.60 -17.74 -43.92
C ILE A 335 36.04 -16.37 -44.29
N ASP A 336 36.82 -15.47 -44.81
CA ASP A 336 36.37 -14.14 -45.23
C ASP A 336 35.31 -14.24 -46.35
N THR A 337 35.47 -15.21 -47.27
CA THR A 337 34.47 -15.48 -48.31
C THR A 337 33.18 -16.07 -47.78
N ILE A 338 33.23 -16.91 -46.70
CA ILE A 338 32.03 -17.52 -46.09
C ILE A 338 31.28 -16.47 -45.21
N LEU A 339 31.98 -15.50 -44.63
CA LEU A 339 31.42 -14.49 -43.75
C LEU A 339 30.94 -13.24 -44.48
N ALA A 340 31.31 -13.04 -45.73
CA ALA A 340 30.87 -11.96 -46.60
C ALA A 340 29.45 -12.25 -47.12
#